data_98eb99f8cb41fb27c8e628d8ff93613f
#
_entry.id   98eb99f8cb41fb27c8e628d8ff93613f
#
_cell.length_a   1.000
_cell.length_b   1.000
_cell.length_c   1.000
_cell.angle_alpha   90.00
_cell.angle_beta   90.00
_cell.angle_gamma   90.00
#
_symmetry.space_group_name_H-M   'P 1'
#
loop_
_entity.id
_entity.type
_entity.pdbx_description
1 polymer ?
#
loop_
_entity_poly.entity_id
_entity_poly.type
_entity_poly.pdbx_seq_one_letter_code
_entity_poly.pdbx_strand_id
1 'polypeptide(L)'
;MKQKKCPFFLLVLGYFLIAFVIFANADQSMAGNKMLIITTSKYAKVLNKYINWKIKRGLDVELDILSAEKGAEIIQRKLQEKYDHGGLTYIVLVGDIDDVPSVMLAGYPSDPSYTLLEGNDLIGDALISRISVNTPAELENQLNKVLKYEKGDFENFDWIRHAVVASMTGFDGVDHAGKLETSLKSHPDYFDEVIKIMESDSNITKKIRDSIEKTGVNFIAHHGHGSTTAFASLHFSRENAANLKNFDTGFPIIHGAACSTGSFWIEDGDCLAEAFMKAGTVEKPAGAIAFLGGATSMDPGACIAAQKEVFMNYYFDEDVETIGELFYKGTLAAMKNLSEDRGERLFRRWHLFGDCSTPLWRKIPAKTSKNER
;
A
#
# COMPACT_ATOMS: atom_id res chain seq x y z
N MET A 1 20.62 -60.67 -17.68
CA MET A 1 19.53 -59.63 -17.76
C MET A 1 19.92 -58.45 -16.89
N LYS A 2 20.38 -57.34 -17.51
CA LYS A 2 20.74 -56.10 -16.78
C LYS A 2 19.55 -55.16 -16.80
N GLN A 3 19.00 -54.85 -15.64
CA GLN A 3 17.93 -53.82 -15.48
C GLN A 3 18.53 -52.43 -15.70
N LYS A 4 18.04 -51.71 -16.68
CA LYS A 4 18.29 -50.27 -16.89
C LYS A 4 17.49 -49.49 -15.88
N LYS A 5 18.14 -48.78 -14.96
CA LYS A 5 17.50 -47.78 -14.07
C LYS A 5 17.14 -46.54 -14.88
N CYS A 6 15.89 -46.11 -14.75
CA CYS A 6 15.31 -44.98 -15.44
C CYS A 6 15.83 -43.65 -14.82
N PRO A 7 16.29 -42.66 -15.62
CA PRO A 7 16.84 -41.41 -15.09
C PRO A 7 15.76 -40.38 -14.69
N PHE A 8 14.48 -40.78 -14.65
CA PHE A 8 13.36 -39.86 -14.43
C PHE A 8 13.22 -39.33 -12.98
N PHE A 9 13.86 -40.00 -12.03
CA PHE A 9 13.73 -39.65 -10.61
C PHE A 9 14.67 -38.52 -10.14
N LEU A 10 15.74 -38.25 -10.86
CA LEU A 10 16.69 -37.20 -10.52
C LEU A 10 16.28 -35.81 -11.01
N LEU A 11 15.46 -35.72 -12.06
CA LEU A 11 14.97 -34.43 -12.58
C LEU A 11 13.89 -33.80 -11.70
N VAL A 12 13.02 -34.62 -11.07
CA VAL A 12 11.94 -34.11 -10.21
C VAL A 12 12.47 -33.56 -8.89
N LEU A 13 13.55 -34.16 -8.33
CA LEU A 13 14.18 -33.63 -7.12
C LEU A 13 14.91 -32.29 -7.37
N GLY A 14 15.44 -32.08 -8.58
CA GLY A 14 16.11 -30.83 -8.95
C GLY A 14 15.14 -29.62 -9.02
N TYR A 15 13.96 -29.86 -9.56
CA TYR A 15 12.91 -28.78 -9.63
C TYR A 15 12.32 -28.43 -8.26
N PHE A 16 12.18 -29.40 -7.35
CA PHE A 16 11.72 -29.12 -5.98
C PHE A 16 12.77 -28.39 -5.14
N LEU A 17 14.06 -28.65 -5.35
CA LEU A 17 15.13 -27.94 -4.65
C LEU A 17 15.33 -26.51 -5.16
N ILE A 18 15.17 -26.28 -6.46
CA ILE A 18 15.28 -24.94 -7.06
C ILE A 18 14.07 -24.08 -6.64
N ALA A 19 12.84 -24.63 -6.65
CA ALA A 19 11.66 -23.92 -6.14
C ALA A 19 11.76 -23.58 -4.65
N PHE A 20 12.37 -24.46 -3.83
CA PHE A 20 12.55 -24.22 -2.39
C PHE A 20 13.61 -23.15 -2.09
N VAL A 21 14.65 -23.05 -2.92
CA VAL A 21 15.70 -22.03 -2.77
C VAL A 21 15.19 -20.63 -3.18
N ILE A 22 14.35 -20.57 -4.21
CA ILE A 22 13.77 -19.28 -4.68
C ILE A 22 12.82 -18.69 -3.61
N PHE A 23 12.07 -19.52 -2.88
CA PHE A 23 11.15 -19.03 -1.83
C PHE A 23 11.82 -18.83 -0.46
N ALA A 24 12.97 -19.44 -0.20
CA ALA A 24 13.70 -19.22 1.06
C ALA A 24 14.29 -17.80 1.16
N ASN A 25 14.52 -17.12 0.05
CA ASN A 25 15.02 -15.74 0.04
C ASN A 25 13.90 -14.67 0.18
N ALA A 26 12.63 -15.05 0.07
CA ALA A 26 11.51 -14.11 0.22
C ALA A 26 11.27 -13.64 1.67
N ASP A 27 11.95 -14.24 2.65
CA ASP A 27 11.94 -13.83 4.06
C ASP A 27 13.15 -12.95 4.46
N GLN A 28 13.98 -12.54 3.50
CA GLN A 28 14.99 -11.53 3.79
C GLN A 28 14.27 -10.22 4.09
N SER A 29 14.44 -9.71 5.31
CA SER A 29 14.04 -8.35 5.65
C SER A 29 14.69 -7.42 4.62
N MET A 30 13.93 -6.51 4.01
CA MET A 30 14.49 -5.44 3.19
C MET A 30 15.25 -4.46 4.10
N ALA A 31 16.24 -5.00 4.84
CA ALA A 31 17.03 -4.29 5.83
C ALA A 31 17.96 -3.30 5.13
N GLY A 32 17.43 -2.14 4.81
CA GLY A 32 18.18 -1.06 4.21
C GLY A 32 17.51 0.28 4.50
N ASN A 33 18.23 1.36 4.29
CA ASN A 33 17.75 2.71 4.53
C ASN A 33 17.80 3.61 3.29
N LYS A 34 18.05 3.05 2.10
CA LYS A 34 18.13 3.84 0.87
C LYS A 34 16.77 4.11 0.28
N MET A 35 16.47 5.39 0.11
CA MET A 35 15.23 5.88 -0.49
C MET A 35 15.54 6.69 -1.74
N LEU A 36 14.91 6.32 -2.86
CA LEU A 36 14.93 7.12 -4.09
C LEU A 36 13.56 7.75 -4.31
N ILE A 37 13.52 9.07 -4.42
CA ILE A 37 12.33 9.83 -4.79
C ILE A 37 12.49 10.23 -6.26
N ILE A 38 11.53 9.84 -7.10
CA ILE A 38 11.50 10.19 -8.52
C ILE A 38 10.36 11.18 -8.75
N THR A 39 10.65 12.32 -9.34
CA THR A 39 9.68 13.38 -9.58
C THR A 39 10.07 14.28 -10.76
N THR A 40 9.29 15.33 -11.00
CA THR A 40 9.61 16.41 -11.95
C THR A 40 10.02 17.69 -11.23
N SER A 41 10.59 18.65 -11.95
CA SER A 41 10.95 19.96 -11.40
C SER A 41 9.77 20.72 -10.79
N LYS A 42 8.54 20.41 -11.20
CA LYS A 42 7.29 20.97 -10.69
C LYS A 42 7.13 20.79 -9.18
N TYR A 43 7.63 19.68 -8.63
CA TYR A 43 7.42 19.28 -7.24
C TYR A 43 8.68 19.39 -6.35
N ALA A 44 9.86 19.48 -6.96
CA ALA A 44 11.14 19.35 -6.25
C ALA A 44 11.26 20.28 -5.03
N LYS A 45 10.80 21.54 -5.14
CA LYS A 45 10.89 22.52 -4.04
C LYS A 45 10.03 22.12 -2.83
N VAL A 46 8.85 21.55 -3.06
CA VAL A 46 7.91 21.16 -1.99
C VAL A 46 8.45 19.97 -1.18
N LEU A 47 9.27 19.12 -1.80
CA LEU A 47 9.84 17.93 -1.17
C LEU A 47 10.90 18.23 -0.11
N ASN A 48 11.50 19.41 -0.08
CA ASN A 48 12.66 19.69 0.80
C ASN A 48 12.40 19.40 2.28
N LYS A 49 11.25 19.80 2.82
CA LYS A 49 10.89 19.59 4.23
C LYS A 49 10.71 18.09 4.54
N TYR A 50 10.13 17.36 3.62
CA TYR A 50 9.91 15.93 3.71
C TYR A 50 11.24 15.16 3.63
N ILE A 51 12.10 15.48 2.66
CA ILE A 51 13.42 14.88 2.51
C ILE A 51 14.24 15.07 3.79
N ASN A 52 14.32 16.29 4.31
CA ASN A 52 15.04 16.58 5.55
C ASN A 52 14.48 15.78 6.74
N TRP A 53 13.17 15.57 6.80
CA TRP A 53 12.55 14.73 7.82
C TRP A 53 12.96 13.27 7.68
N LYS A 54 12.93 12.72 6.46
CA LYS A 54 13.34 11.33 6.21
C LYS A 54 14.82 11.10 6.52
N ILE A 55 15.69 12.03 6.18
CA ILE A 55 17.12 12.01 6.57
C ILE A 55 17.26 12.03 8.10
N LYS A 56 16.52 12.89 8.80
CA LYS A 56 16.50 12.92 10.27
C LYS A 56 16.04 11.59 10.88
N ARG A 57 15.18 10.87 10.18
CA ARG A 57 14.72 9.52 10.54
C ARG A 57 15.72 8.40 10.21
N GLY A 58 16.88 8.71 9.65
CA GLY A 58 17.96 7.76 9.34
C GLY A 58 17.92 7.19 7.93
N LEU A 59 17.06 7.70 7.04
CA LEU A 59 17.06 7.28 5.64
C LEU A 59 18.17 8.01 4.85
N ASP A 60 18.80 7.29 3.94
CA ASP A 60 19.69 7.83 2.91
C ASP A 60 18.82 8.19 1.70
N VAL A 61 18.47 9.47 1.56
CA VAL A 61 17.47 9.92 0.60
C VAL A 61 18.13 10.59 -0.60
N GLU A 62 17.82 10.09 -1.78
CA GLU A 62 18.19 10.68 -3.05
C GLU A 62 16.94 11.19 -3.79
N LEU A 63 17.05 12.36 -4.41
CA LEU A 63 16.02 12.97 -5.25
C LEU A 63 16.46 12.95 -6.71
N ASP A 64 15.72 12.23 -7.56
CA ASP A 64 15.91 12.21 -9.00
C ASP A 64 14.81 13.04 -9.68
N ILE A 65 15.23 14.09 -10.41
CA ILE A 65 14.33 14.96 -11.15
C ILE A 65 14.35 14.55 -12.62
N LEU A 66 13.22 14.04 -13.10
CA LEU A 66 13.06 13.65 -14.49
C LEU A 66 13.23 14.85 -15.42
N SER A 67 13.99 14.65 -16.51
CA SER A 67 14.10 15.61 -17.61
C SER A 67 12.81 15.68 -18.44
N ALA A 68 12.80 16.53 -19.48
CA ALA A 68 11.68 16.59 -20.43
C ALA A 68 11.45 15.25 -21.17
N GLU A 69 12.54 14.51 -21.43
CA GLU A 69 12.44 13.14 -21.91
C GLU A 69 12.15 12.23 -20.70
N LYS A 70 10.90 11.85 -20.55
CA LYS A 70 10.42 10.95 -19.50
C LYS A 70 9.71 9.77 -20.13
N GLY A 71 10.00 8.57 -19.64
CA GLY A 71 9.41 7.33 -20.07
C GLY A 71 9.68 6.24 -19.07
N ALA A 72 8.87 5.19 -19.09
CA ALA A 72 9.01 4.08 -18.15
C ALA A 72 10.41 3.44 -18.22
N GLU A 73 10.96 3.31 -19.43
CA GLU A 73 12.29 2.71 -19.65
C GLU A 73 13.42 3.57 -19.04
N ILE A 74 13.26 4.90 -19.01
CA ILE A 74 14.22 5.81 -18.39
C ILE A 74 14.20 5.61 -16.87
N ILE A 75 13.00 5.54 -16.30
CA ILE A 75 12.82 5.29 -14.86
C ILE A 75 13.40 3.92 -14.50
N GLN A 76 13.04 2.87 -15.24
CA GLN A 76 13.53 1.51 -14.99
C GLN A 76 15.07 1.44 -15.01
N ARG A 77 15.72 2.07 -16.00
CA ARG A 77 17.18 2.11 -16.08
C ARG A 77 17.81 2.83 -14.88
N LYS A 78 17.24 3.96 -14.46
CA LYS A 78 17.71 4.69 -13.27
C LYS A 78 17.58 3.86 -12.00
N LEU A 79 16.47 3.16 -11.83
CA LEU A 79 16.24 2.25 -10.69
C LEU A 79 17.26 1.11 -10.70
N GLN A 80 17.51 0.49 -11.86
CA GLN A 80 18.51 -0.57 -12.01
C GLN A 80 19.91 -0.07 -11.66
N GLU A 81 20.32 1.09 -12.20
CA GLU A 81 21.62 1.72 -11.88
C GLU A 81 21.77 1.95 -10.37
N LYS A 82 20.73 2.42 -9.68
CA LYS A 82 20.77 2.64 -8.22
C LYS A 82 20.83 1.34 -7.45
N TYR A 83 20.05 0.35 -7.85
CA TYR A 83 20.05 -0.97 -7.23
C TYR A 83 21.43 -1.64 -7.34
N ASP A 84 22.04 -1.65 -8.54
CA ASP A 84 23.35 -2.24 -8.83
C ASP A 84 24.50 -1.56 -8.05
N HIS A 85 24.36 -0.26 -7.73
CA HIS A 85 25.37 0.52 -7.02
C HIS A 85 25.21 0.55 -5.49
N GLY A 86 24.50 -0.40 -4.94
CA GLY A 86 24.49 -0.56 -3.47
C GLY A 86 23.11 -0.72 -2.84
N GLY A 87 22.19 -1.25 -3.60
CA GLY A 87 20.84 -1.58 -3.16
C GLY A 87 19.91 -0.37 -3.13
N LEU A 88 18.63 -0.68 -3.05
CA LEU A 88 17.54 0.28 -2.99
C LEU A 88 16.44 -0.33 -2.13
N THR A 89 15.97 0.38 -1.12
CA THR A 89 14.94 -0.13 -0.21
C THR A 89 13.58 0.47 -0.51
N TYR A 90 13.52 1.79 -0.70
CA TYR A 90 12.27 2.51 -0.90
C TYR A 90 12.30 3.30 -2.20
N ILE A 91 11.24 3.19 -2.99
CA ILE A 91 10.99 3.96 -4.20
C ILE A 91 9.72 4.76 -3.98
N VAL A 92 9.79 6.09 -4.08
CA VAL A 92 8.62 6.97 -3.99
C VAL A 92 8.48 7.76 -5.28
N LEU A 93 7.45 7.43 -6.06
CA LEU A 93 7.09 8.15 -7.28
C LEU A 93 6.20 9.34 -6.88
N VAL A 94 6.62 10.57 -7.21
CA VAL A 94 5.87 11.78 -6.84
C VAL A 94 5.38 12.51 -8.09
N GLY A 95 4.08 12.48 -8.29
CA GLY A 95 3.37 13.00 -9.45
C GLY A 95 2.34 12.00 -9.99
N ASP A 96 1.42 12.50 -10.80
CA ASP A 96 0.49 11.68 -11.55
C ASP A 96 1.21 10.93 -12.69
N ILE A 97 0.50 10.09 -13.43
CA ILE A 97 1.07 9.27 -14.53
C ILE A 97 1.68 10.14 -15.63
N ASP A 98 1.13 11.32 -15.88
CA ASP A 98 1.66 12.28 -16.84
C ASP A 98 2.96 12.95 -16.39
N ASP A 99 3.17 13.07 -15.09
CA ASP A 99 4.40 13.62 -14.50
C ASP A 99 5.48 12.54 -14.33
N VAL A 100 5.09 11.38 -13.81
CA VAL A 100 5.97 10.21 -13.58
C VAL A 100 5.32 8.96 -14.17
N PRO A 101 5.68 8.59 -15.41
CA PRO A 101 5.12 7.43 -16.09
C PRO A 101 5.24 6.12 -15.31
N SER A 102 4.31 5.21 -15.56
CA SER A 102 4.35 3.81 -15.08
C SER A 102 4.75 2.86 -16.21
N VAL A 103 5.18 1.65 -15.83
CA VAL A 103 5.26 0.54 -16.79
C VAL A 103 3.85 0.20 -17.26
N MET A 104 3.59 0.27 -18.57
CA MET A 104 2.29 -0.06 -19.14
C MET A 104 2.23 -1.54 -19.54
N LEU A 105 1.30 -2.29 -18.96
CA LEU A 105 1.11 -3.72 -19.21
C LEU A 105 -0.33 -3.99 -19.68
N ALA A 106 -0.48 -4.51 -20.91
CA ALA A 106 -1.79 -4.88 -21.45
C ALA A 106 -2.87 -3.78 -21.25
N GLY A 107 -2.46 -2.51 -21.33
CA GLY A 107 -3.36 -1.34 -21.24
C GLY A 107 -3.68 -0.86 -19.82
N TYR A 108 -2.90 -1.24 -18.81
CA TYR A 108 -2.98 -0.67 -17.45
C TYR A 108 -1.59 -0.37 -16.88
N PRO A 109 -1.44 0.60 -15.97
CA PRO A 109 -0.16 0.91 -15.35
C PRO A 109 0.23 -0.10 -14.28
N SER A 110 1.53 -0.29 -14.10
CA SER A 110 2.11 -1.14 -13.06
C SER A 110 3.35 -0.51 -12.47
N ASP A 111 3.20 0.27 -11.40
CA ASP A 111 4.33 0.76 -10.61
C ASP A 111 5.10 -0.39 -9.94
N PRO A 112 4.45 -1.47 -9.42
CA PRO A 112 5.18 -2.60 -8.85
C PRO A 112 6.16 -3.25 -9.83
N SER A 113 5.93 -3.18 -11.13
CA SER A 113 6.87 -3.72 -12.14
C SER A 113 8.23 -3.04 -12.11
N TYR A 114 8.35 -1.82 -11.61
CA TYR A 114 9.63 -1.14 -11.41
C TYR A 114 10.53 -1.79 -10.36
N THR A 115 9.97 -2.60 -9.47
CA THR A 115 10.74 -3.25 -8.40
C THR A 115 11.38 -4.57 -8.80
N LEU A 116 11.13 -5.05 -10.02
CA LEU A 116 11.74 -6.28 -10.55
C LEU A 116 13.12 -5.93 -11.12
N LEU A 117 14.13 -5.88 -10.26
CA LEU A 117 15.49 -5.41 -10.54
C LEU A 117 16.51 -6.55 -10.59
N GLU A 118 16.22 -7.68 -9.95
CA GLU A 118 17.09 -8.86 -9.93
C GLU A 118 16.31 -10.14 -10.26
N GLY A 119 16.95 -11.07 -10.94
CA GLY A 119 16.33 -12.36 -11.30
C GLY A 119 15.29 -12.27 -12.42
N ASN A 120 14.47 -13.33 -12.54
CA ASN A 120 13.37 -13.44 -13.50
C ASN A 120 12.10 -13.94 -12.77
N ASP A 121 11.84 -13.41 -11.60
CA ASP A 121 10.67 -13.78 -10.80
C ASP A 121 9.73 -12.58 -10.59
N LEU A 122 8.74 -12.76 -9.75
CA LEU A 122 7.76 -11.72 -9.37
C LEU A 122 7.96 -11.28 -7.91
N ILE A 123 9.19 -11.35 -7.42
CA ILE A 123 9.58 -10.86 -6.11
C ILE A 123 10.19 -9.47 -6.31
N GLY A 124 9.55 -8.44 -5.79
CA GLY A 124 10.09 -7.09 -5.89
C GLY A 124 11.32 -6.92 -5.00
N ASP A 125 12.37 -6.34 -5.53
CA ASP A 125 13.67 -6.12 -4.86
C ASP A 125 13.70 -4.81 -4.06
N ALA A 126 12.65 -4.01 -4.13
CA ALA A 126 12.45 -2.78 -3.38
C ALA A 126 10.97 -2.55 -3.09
N LEU A 127 10.67 -1.74 -2.08
CA LEU A 127 9.32 -1.27 -1.78
C LEU A 127 9.01 -0.04 -2.63
N ILE A 128 7.84 -0.01 -3.25
CA ILE A 128 7.42 1.10 -4.10
C ILE A 128 6.07 1.66 -3.70
N SER A 129 5.92 2.97 -3.82
CA SER A 129 4.65 3.68 -3.65
C SER A 129 4.58 4.92 -4.53
N ARG A 130 3.35 5.42 -4.69
CA ARG A 130 3.09 6.65 -5.44
C ARG A 130 2.40 7.70 -4.57
N ILE A 131 2.95 8.91 -4.55
CA ILE A 131 2.25 10.12 -4.10
C ILE A 131 1.66 10.77 -5.35
N SER A 132 0.46 10.34 -5.73
CA SER A 132 -0.23 10.85 -6.92
C SER A 132 -0.78 12.25 -6.65
N VAL A 133 -0.32 13.22 -7.44
CA VAL A 133 -0.67 14.64 -7.31
C VAL A 133 -0.60 15.35 -8.66
N ASN A 134 -1.48 16.33 -8.84
CA ASN A 134 -1.54 17.17 -10.03
C ASN A 134 -1.01 18.58 -9.77
N THR A 135 -0.86 18.99 -8.51
CA THR A 135 -0.41 20.34 -8.13
C THR A 135 0.58 20.29 -6.96
N PRO A 136 1.47 21.30 -6.83
CA PRO A 136 2.33 21.44 -5.66
C PRO A 136 1.56 21.57 -4.34
N ALA A 137 0.36 22.14 -4.33
CA ALA A 137 -0.47 22.27 -3.14
C ALA A 137 -1.03 20.91 -2.67
N GLU A 138 -1.44 20.04 -3.60
CA GLU A 138 -1.83 18.66 -3.27
C GLU A 138 -0.67 17.87 -2.69
N LEU A 139 0.54 18.05 -3.24
CA LEU A 139 1.74 17.44 -2.68
C LEU A 139 1.99 17.93 -1.26
N GLU A 140 1.96 19.23 -1.03
CA GLU A 140 2.19 19.81 0.29
C GLU A 140 1.16 19.31 1.32
N ASN A 141 -0.12 19.20 0.92
CA ASN A 141 -1.17 18.58 1.74
C ASN A 141 -0.81 17.14 2.14
N GLN A 142 -0.45 16.28 1.18
CA GLN A 142 -0.10 14.89 1.47
C GLN A 142 1.17 14.78 2.33
N LEU A 143 2.20 15.58 2.04
CA LEU A 143 3.44 15.59 2.84
C LEU A 143 3.22 16.10 4.27
N ASN A 144 2.36 17.10 4.47
CA ASN A 144 2.01 17.57 5.81
C ASN A 144 1.27 16.48 6.61
N LYS A 145 0.46 15.64 5.94
CA LYS A 145 -0.18 14.46 6.52
C LYS A 145 0.87 13.44 6.99
N VAL A 146 1.82 13.09 6.12
CA VAL A 146 2.93 12.18 6.46
C VAL A 146 3.73 12.73 7.65
N LEU A 147 4.10 14.00 7.61
CA LEU A 147 4.87 14.64 8.69
C LEU A 147 4.10 14.66 10.01
N LYS A 148 2.80 14.96 10.00
CA LYS A 148 1.95 14.93 11.20
C LYS A 148 1.87 13.52 11.77
N TYR A 149 1.63 12.52 10.91
CA TYR A 149 1.55 11.12 11.29
C TYR A 149 2.88 10.64 11.90
N GLU A 150 3.99 10.78 11.18
CA GLU A 150 5.30 10.25 11.62
C GLU A 150 5.87 10.95 12.86
N LYS A 151 5.52 12.22 13.08
CA LYS A 151 5.88 12.95 14.31
C LYS A 151 4.99 12.62 15.51
N GLY A 152 3.89 11.91 15.27
CA GLY A 152 2.91 11.69 16.31
C GLY A 152 2.28 12.99 16.81
N ASP A 153 1.98 13.91 15.90
CA ASP A 153 1.41 15.21 16.28
C ASP A 153 -0.11 15.13 16.40
N PHE A 154 -0.57 14.29 17.35
CA PHE A 154 -1.96 14.09 17.69
C PHE A 154 -2.17 14.30 19.19
N GLU A 155 -3.32 14.82 19.58
CA GLU A 155 -3.70 14.96 20.99
C GLU A 155 -4.13 13.62 21.59
N ASN A 156 -4.79 12.77 20.77
CA ASN A 156 -5.27 11.45 21.13
C ASN A 156 -4.75 10.41 20.14
N PHE A 157 -4.41 9.23 20.65
CA PHE A 157 -3.89 8.09 19.90
C PHE A 157 -4.79 6.85 19.97
N ASP A 158 -5.99 6.95 20.54
CA ASP A 158 -6.91 5.80 20.66
C ASP A 158 -7.27 5.20 19.31
N TRP A 159 -7.30 6.04 18.27
CA TRP A 159 -7.55 5.63 16.89
C TRP A 159 -6.59 4.54 16.37
N ILE A 160 -5.37 4.43 16.94
CA ILE A 160 -4.42 3.37 16.57
C ILE A 160 -4.98 1.99 16.93
N ARG A 161 -5.83 1.93 17.94
CA ARG A 161 -6.43 0.69 18.47
C ARG A 161 -7.83 0.41 17.91
N HIS A 162 -8.25 1.15 16.90
CA HIS A 162 -9.55 0.96 16.25
C HIS A 162 -9.37 0.54 14.80
N ALA A 163 -10.24 -0.34 14.30
CA ALA A 163 -10.23 -0.80 12.92
C ALA A 163 -11.64 -0.86 12.33
N VAL A 164 -11.74 -0.72 11.01
CA VAL A 164 -12.96 -1.00 10.27
C VAL A 164 -12.73 -2.20 9.36
N VAL A 165 -13.64 -3.17 9.42
CA VAL A 165 -13.77 -4.25 8.44
C VAL A 165 -15.08 -4.05 7.68
N ALA A 166 -14.98 -3.77 6.38
CA ALA A 166 -16.13 -3.40 5.58
C ALA A 166 -16.25 -4.32 4.36
N SER A 167 -17.39 -4.95 4.15
CA SER A 167 -17.52 -5.94 3.09
C SER A 167 -18.95 -6.06 2.55
N MET A 168 -19.03 -6.54 1.33
CA MET A 168 -20.20 -7.25 0.84
C MET A 168 -20.17 -8.72 1.31
N THR A 169 -21.28 -9.43 1.21
CA THR A 169 -21.26 -10.88 1.31
C THR A 169 -20.42 -11.44 0.15
N GLY A 170 -19.45 -12.31 0.46
CA GLY A 170 -18.54 -12.84 -0.56
C GLY A 170 -19.26 -13.58 -1.67
N PHE A 171 -18.71 -13.64 -2.86
CA PHE A 171 -19.23 -14.39 -4.01
C PHE A 171 -19.37 -15.91 -3.71
N ASP A 172 -18.61 -16.39 -2.74
CA ASP A 172 -18.65 -17.75 -2.23
C ASP A 172 -19.65 -17.94 -1.05
N GLY A 173 -20.44 -16.91 -0.73
CA GLY A 173 -21.36 -16.89 0.39
C GLY A 173 -20.68 -16.78 1.77
N VAL A 174 -19.38 -16.51 1.83
CA VAL A 174 -18.61 -16.41 3.07
C VAL A 174 -18.59 -14.98 3.59
N ASP A 175 -18.85 -14.80 4.88
CA ASP A 175 -18.63 -13.53 5.59
C ASP A 175 -17.15 -13.32 5.89
N HIS A 176 -16.41 -12.80 4.89
CA HIS A 176 -14.99 -12.52 5.04
C HIS A 176 -14.72 -11.41 6.06
N ALA A 177 -15.58 -10.40 6.14
CA ALA A 177 -15.47 -9.35 7.15
C ALA A 177 -15.65 -9.91 8.57
N GLY A 178 -16.60 -10.80 8.79
CA GLY A 178 -16.79 -11.43 10.09
C GLY A 178 -15.63 -12.32 10.53
N LYS A 179 -14.99 -13.01 9.58
CA LYS A 179 -13.75 -13.77 9.87
C LYS A 179 -12.61 -12.84 10.28
N LEU A 180 -12.41 -11.74 9.54
CA LEU A 180 -11.38 -10.76 9.86
C LEU A 180 -11.70 -10.04 11.19
N GLU A 181 -12.93 -9.62 11.41
CA GLU A 181 -13.40 -9.05 12.69
C GLU A 181 -13.06 -9.97 13.87
N THR A 182 -13.41 -11.26 13.75
CA THR A 182 -13.14 -12.26 14.80
C THR A 182 -11.65 -12.40 15.06
N SER A 183 -10.83 -12.45 14.02
CA SER A 183 -9.37 -12.50 14.13
C SER A 183 -8.80 -11.28 14.84
N LEU A 184 -9.20 -10.08 14.44
CA LEU A 184 -8.71 -8.83 15.04
C LEU A 184 -9.11 -8.72 16.51
N LYS A 185 -10.37 -9.05 16.85
CA LYS A 185 -10.87 -9.06 18.24
C LYS A 185 -10.19 -10.09 19.13
N SER A 186 -9.54 -11.10 18.56
CA SER A 186 -8.73 -12.05 19.34
C SER A 186 -7.39 -11.48 19.80
N HIS A 187 -7.05 -10.24 19.40
CA HIS A 187 -5.82 -9.53 19.75
C HIS A 187 -6.14 -8.23 20.54
N PRO A 188 -6.63 -8.33 21.79
CA PRO A 188 -7.04 -7.17 22.58
C PRO A 188 -5.89 -6.22 22.92
N ASP A 189 -4.65 -6.68 22.83
CA ASP A 189 -3.46 -5.82 23.02
C ASP A 189 -3.27 -4.81 21.86
N TYR A 190 -3.87 -5.09 20.70
CA TYR A 190 -3.79 -4.25 19.51
C TYR A 190 -5.08 -3.48 19.24
N PHE A 191 -6.27 -4.07 19.54
CA PHE A 191 -7.55 -3.48 19.19
C PHE A 191 -8.50 -3.41 20.36
N ASP A 192 -9.00 -2.20 20.64
CA ASP A 192 -10.10 -1.96 21.57
C ASP A 192 -11.44 -2.01 20.85
N GLU A 193 -11.47 -1.56 19.58
CA GLU A 193 -12.71 -1.54 18.79
C GLU A 193 -12.45 -2.02 17.34
N VAL A 194 -13.27 -2.97 16.91
CA VAL A 194 -13.34 -3.40 15.50
C VAL A 194 -14.76 -3.23 15.01
N ILE A 195 -14.96 -2.26 14.14
CA ILE A 195 -16.26 -1.87 13.58
C ILE A 195 -16.50 -2.68 12.30
N LYS A 196 -17.53 -3.53 12.31
CA LYS A 196 -17.97 -4.25 11.11
C LYS A 196 -19.04 -3.45 10.37
N ILE A 197 -18.86 -3.28 9.07
CA ILE A 197 -19.82 -2.61 8.16
C ILE A 197 -20.10 -3.54 6.97
N MET A 198 -21.40 -3.82 6.74
CA MET A 198 -21.85 -4.69 5.64
C MET A 198 -22.65 -3.88 4.61
N GLU A 199 -22.64 -4.36 3.36
CA GLU A 199 -23.44 -3.75 2.27
C GLU A 199 -24.95 -3.71 2.57
N SER A 200 -25.43 -4.59 3.43
CA SER A 200 -26.83 -4.65 3.89
C SER A 200 -27.16 -3.63 4.99
N ASP A 201 -26.17 -2.94 5.54
CA ASP A 201 -26.38 -2.01 6.63
C ASP A 201 -27.14 -0.73 6.16
N SER A 202 -27.93 -0.16 7.04
CA SER A 202 -28.50 1.17 6.80
C SER A 202 -27.45 2.27 7.01
N ASN A 203 -27.51 3.35 6.22
CA ASN A 203 -26.64 4.51 6.38
C ASN A 203 -25.12 4.22 6.28
N ILE A 204 -24.72 3.29 5.41
CA ILE A 204 -23.32 2.82 5.25
C ILE A 204 -22.36 3.99 5.12
N THR A 205 -22.62 4.92 4.18
CA THR A 205 -21.75 6.09 3.94
C THR A 205 -21.52 6.90 5.20
N LYS A 206 -22.58 7.08 6.01
CA LYS A 206 -22.47 7.78 7.29
C LYS A 206 -21.65 6.97 8.31
N LYS A 207 -21.86 5.66 8.39
CA LYS A 207 -21.08 4.79 9.29
C LYS A 207 -19.61 4.86 8.99
N ILE A 208 -19.21 4.75 7.72
CA ILE A 208 -17.80 4.86 7.30
C ILE A 208 -17.25 6.23 7.66
N ARG A 209 -17.96 7.31 7.34
CA ARG A 209 -17.54 8.66 7.68
C ARG A 209 -17.38 8.86 9.19
N ASP A 210 -18.36 8.45 9.98
CA ASP A 210 -18.33 8.59 11.44
C ASP A 210 -17.17 7.77 12.06
N SER A 211 -16.89 6.58 11.52
CA SER A 211 -15.73 5.78 11.96
C SER A 211 -14.41 6.50 11.71
N ILE A 212 -14.27 7.21 10.60
CA ILE A 212 -13.04 7.96 10.25
C ILE A 212 -12.97 9.28 11.04
N GLU A 213 -14.05 10.06 11.05
CA GLU A 213 -14.03 11.47 11.54
C GLU A 213 -14.29 11.59 13.05
N LYS A 214 -15.02 10.66 13.66
CA LYS A 214 -15.41 10.75 15.08
C LYS A 214 -14.70 9.74 15.96
N THR A 215 -14.73 8.46 15.55
CA THR A 215 -14.03 7.40 16.30
C THR A 215 -12.54 7.48 16.06
N GLY A 216 -12.13 7.76 14.83
CA GLY A 216 -10.77 7.57 14.36
C GLY A 216 -10.42 6.08 14.23
N VAL A 217 -9.75 5.68 13.17
CA VAL A 217 -9.36 4.28 12.97
C VAL A 217 -7.97 4.18 12.35
N ASN A 218 -7.24 3.15 12.73
CA ASN A 218 -5.90 2.86 12.21
C ASN A 218 -5.96 2.32 10.78
N PHE A 219 -6.91 1.42 10.52
CA PHE A 219 -7.10 0.92 9.17
C PHE A 219 -8.55 0.63 8.81
N ILE A 220 -8.78 0.57 7.49
CA ILE A 220 -10.02 0.12 6.88
C ILE A 220 -9.68 -1.02 5.92
N ALA A 221 -10.14 -2.23 6.23
CA ALA A 221 -10.06 -3.37 5.35
C ALA A 221 -11.38 -3.53 4.59
N HIS A 222 -11.39 -3.13 3.32
CA HIS A 222 -12.57 -3.27 2.46
C HIS A 222 -12.42 -4.46 1.51
N HIS A 223 -13.48 -5.25 1.38
CA HIS A 223 -13.64 -6.27 0.34
C HIS A 223 -15.01 -6.16 -0.32
N GLY A 224 -15.03 -6.03 -1.65
CA GLY A 224 -16.30 -5.94 -2.39
C GLY A 224 -16.13 -5.39 -3.80
N HIS A 225 -17.24 -4.95 -4.37
CA HIS A 225 -17.21 -4.26 -5.66
C HIS A 225 -16.59 -2.88 -5.53
N GLY A 226 -15.75 -2.52 -6.50
CA GLY A 226 -15.18 -1.20 -6.66
C GLY A 226 -15.29 -0.69 -8.07
N SER A 227 -15.16 0.60 -8.20
CA SER A 227 -15.01 1.33 -9.46
C SER A 227 -13.91 2.38 -9.29
N THR A 228 -13.55 3.07 -10.35
CA THR A 228 -12.65 4.22 -10.29
C THR A 228 -13.09 5.25 -9.25
N THR A 229 -14.39 5.43 -9.08
CA THR A 229 -14.96 6.52 -8.27
C THR A 229 -15.53 6.10 -6.93
N ALA A 230 -15.59 4.79 -6.60
CA ALA A 230 -16.25 4.36 -5.37
C ALA A 230 -15.86 2.95 -4.89
N PHE A 231 -15.96 2.73 -3.58
CA PHE A 231 -16.31 1.42 -3.04
C PHE A 231 -17.79 1.16 -3.33
N ALA A 232 -18.07 0.51 -4.47
CA ALA A 232 -19.43 0.41 -4.99
C ALA A 232 -20.38 -0.34 -4.04
N SER A 233 -19.93 -1.43 -3.43
CA SER A 233 -20.72 -2.19 -2.44
C SER A 233 -21.05 -1.38 -1.18
N LEU A 234 -20.29 -0.35 -0.87
CA LEU A 234 -20.48 0.47 0.32
C LEU A 234 -21.10 1.85 0.02
N HIS A 235 -21.39 2.14 -1.24
CA HIS A 235 -21.88 3.45 -1.69
C HIS A 235 -21.00 4.62 -1.20
N PHE A 236 -19.67 4.38 -1.05
CA PHE A 236 -18.73 5.39 -0.60
C PHE A 236 -17.90 5.89 -1.77
N SER A 237 -18.25 7.09 -2.24
CA SER A 237 -17.69 7.67 -3.45
C SER A 237 -16.41 8.48 -3.20
N ARG A 238 -15.70 8.86 -4.29
CA ARG A 238 -14.56 9.78 -4.25
C ARG A 238 -14.93 11.14 -3.66
N GLU A 239 -16.15 11.62 -3.88
CA GLU A 239 -16.65 12.86 -3.28
C GLU A 239 -16.83 12.72 -1.75
N ASN A 240 -17.24 11.55 -1.28
CA ASN A 240 -17.28 11.27 0.16
C ASN A 240 -15.87 11.28 0.75
N ALA A 241 -14.90 10.67 0.07
CA ALA A 241 -13.50 10.63 0.49
C ALA A 241 -12.85 12.02 0.50
N ALA A 242 -13.01 12.79 -0.58
CA ALA A 242 -12.48 14.15 -0.71
C ALA A 242 -13.01 15.14 0.34
N ASN A 243 -14.21 14.88 0.87
CA ASN A 243 -14.86 15.73 1.89
C ASN A 243 -14.61 15.28 3.34
N LEU A 244 -13.69 14.35 3.59
CA LEU A 244 -13.30 13.90 4.93
C LEU A 244 -12.62 15.03 5.72
N LYS A 245 -12.83 15.03 7.06
CA LYS A 245 -12.36 16.08 7.99
C LYS A 245 -11.70 15.48 9.24
N ASN A 246 -10.91 14.44 9.07
CA ASN A 246 -10.32 13.65 10.15
C ASN A 246 -8.91 14.13 10.57
N PHE A 247 -8.62 15.41 10.48
CA PHE A 247 -7.31 15.98 10.81
C PHE A 247 -6.82 15.63 12.22
N ASP A 248 -7.72 15.59 13.21
CA ASP A 248 -7.40 15.37 14.62
C ASP A 248 -7.67 13.93 15.09
N THR A 249 -8.36 13.11 14.29
CA THR A 249 -8.77 11.74 14.65
C THR A 249 -7.93 10.64 14.01
N GLY A 250 -6.77 10.99 13.43
CA GLY A 250 -5.86 10.06 12.79
C GLY A 250 -6.13 9.86 11.30
N PHE A 251 -5.20 9.19 10.63
CA PHE A 251 -5.24 8.94 9.19
C PHE A 251 -5.19 7.43 8.93
N PRO A 252 -6.29 6.80 8.51
CA PRO A 252 -6.32 5.34 8.30
C PRO A 252 -5.42 4.88 7.15
N ILE A 253 -4.93 3.65 7.28
CA ILE A 253 -4.41 2.84 6.20
C ILE A 253 -5.61 2.15 5.54
N ILE A 254 -5.75 2.24 4.22
CA ILE A 254 -6.87 1.62 3.50
C ILE A 254 -6.38 0.48 2.63
N HIS A 255 -6.96 -0.69 2.84
CA HIS A 255 -6.76 -1.86 2.00
C HIS A 255 -8.04 -2.09 1.18
N GLY A 256 -8.01 -1.65 -0.08
CA GLY A 256 -9.13 -1.74 -1.01
C GLY A 256 -9.09 -3.02 -1.84
N ALA A 257 -9.56 -4.14 -1.28
CA ALA A 257 -9.72 -5.38 -2.05
C ALA A 257 -10.94 -5.29 -2.98
N ALA A 258 -10.83 -4.42 -4.00
CA ALA A 258 -11.87 -4.06 -4.95
C ALA A 258 -11.27 -3.65 -6.30
N CYS A 259 -12.07 -3.77 -7.37
CA CYS A 259 -11.64 -3.39 -8.72
C CYS A 259 -11.46 -1.87 -8.85
N SER A 260 -10.47 -1.44 -9.62
CA SER A 260 -10.31 -0.09 -10.19
C SER A 260 -10.27 1.08 -9.19
N THR A 261 -10.19 0.83 -7.88
CA THR A 261 -10.19 1.90 -6.86
C THR A 261 -8.92 2.74 -6.87
N GLY A 262 -7.85 2.25 -7.50
CA GLY A 262 -6.58 2.94 -7.73
C GLY A 262 -6.28 3.19 -9.20
N SER A 263 -7.30 3.43 -10.04
CA SER A 263 -7.14 3.70 -11.49
C SER A 263 -6.72 5.15 -11.76
N PHE A 264 -5.57 5.57 -11.23
CA PHE A 264 -5.03 6.93 -11.32
C PHE A 264 -4.63 7.40 -12.73
N TRP A 265 -4.70 6.53 -13.71
CA TRP A 265 -4.36 6.77 -15.12
C TRP A 265 -5.55 7.14 -16.00
N ILE A 266 -6.74 7.27 -15.42
CA ILE A 266 -7.98 7.60 -16.13
C ILE A 266 -8.23 9.10 -16.06
N GLU A 267 -8.47 9.73 -17.20
CA GLU A 267 -8.60 11.20 -17.35
C GLU A 267 -9.86 11.82 -16.70
N ASP A 268 -10.74 11.05 -16.06
CA ASP A 268 -12.00 11.53 -15.47
C ASP A 268 -11.83 12.03 -14.01
N GLY A 269 -10.75 12.77 -13.75
CA GLY A 269 -10.42 13.30 -12.43
C GLY A 269 -9.87 12.24 -11.48
N ASP A 270 -9.82 12.53 -10.18
CA ASP A 270 -9.25 11.65 -9.18
C ASP A 270 -9.95 10.30 -9.09
N CYS A 271 -9.20 9.21 -8.99
CA CYS A 271 -9.74 7.93 -8.57
C CYS A 271 -10.06 7.93 -7.06
N LEU A 272 -10.71 6.87 -6.57
CA LEU A 272 -11.07 6.78 -5.15
C LEU A 272 -9.84 6.85 -4.24
N ALA A 273 -8.75 6.17 -4.59
CA ALA A 273 -7.51 6.22 -3.82
C ALA A 273 -6.95 7.64 -3.73
N GLU A 274 -6.86 8.34 -4.85
CA GLU A 274 -6.39 9.72 -4.90
C GLU A 274 -7.27 10.66 -4.07
N ALA A 275 -8.59 10.51 -4.15
CA ALA A 275 -9.53 11.31 -3.37
C ALA A 275 -9.32 11.13 -1.85
N PHE A 276 -9.05 9.91 -1.39
CA PHE A 276 -8.66 9.68 0.00
C PHE A 276 -7.30 10.30 0.33
N MET A 277 -6.33 10.20 -0.57
CA MET A 277 -4.98 10.71 -0.33
C MET A 277 -4.91 12.23 -0.37
N LYS A 278 -5.71 12.89 -1.23
CA LYS A 278 -5.73 14.34 -1.43
C LYS A 278 -6.70 15.09 -0.51
N ALA A 279 -7.51 14.39 0.30
CA ALA A 279 -8.53 15.00 1.15
C ALA A 279 -7.94 16.04 2.13
N GLY A 280 -8.73 17.06 2.45
CA GLY A 280 -8.35 18.17 3.34
C GLY A 280 -7.66 19.32 2.63
N THR A 281 -6.87 20.08 3.36
CA THR A 281 -6.09 21.23 2.87
C THR A 281 -4.65 21.16 3.38
N VAL A 282 -3.79 22.05 2.88
CA VAL A 282 -2.38 22.14 3.32
C VAL A 282 -2.30 22.36 4.85
N GLU A 283 -3.20 23.15 5.43
CA GLU A 283 -3.24 23.46 6.87
C GLU A 283 -3.93 22.37 7.69
N LYS A 284 -4.92 21.69 7.09
CA LYS A 284 -5.70 20.63 7.72
C LYS A 284 -5.81 19.42 6.78
N PRO A 285 -4.73 18.66 6.60
CA PRO A 285 -4.78 17.45 5.79
C PRO A 285 -5.75 16.43 6.40
N ALA A 286 -6.43 15.68 5.55
CA ALA A 286 -7.43 14.68 5.95
C ALA A 286 -7.33 13.42 5.07
N GLY A 287 -8.28 12.51 5.22
CA GLY A 287 -8.34 11.27 4.46
C GLY A 287 -7.41 10.18 4.99
N ALA A 288 -6.71 9.47 4.12
CA ALA A 288 -5.87 8.33 4.46
C ALA A 288 -4.38 8.66 4.45
N ILE A 289 -3.57 7.91 5.25
CA ILE A 289 -2.09 7.96 5.19
C ILE A 289 -1.55 7.08 4.07
N ALA A 290 -2.25 6.00 3.77
CA ALA A 290 -1.92 5.09 2.68
C ALA A 290 -3.18 4.40 2.15
N PHE A 291 -3.18 4.06 0.86
CA PHE A 291 -4.25 3.33 0.20
C PHE A 291 -3.66 2.27 -0.73
N LEU A 292 -3.99 1.01 -0.51
CA LEU A 292 -3.69 -0.08 -1.44
C LEU A 292 -4.89 -0.33 -2.33
N GLY A 293 -4.78 -0.03 -3.62
CA GLY A 293 -5.89 -0.08 -4.58
C GLY A 293 -5.52 -0.68 -5.93
N GLY A 294 -6.49 -1.33 -6.56
CA GLY A 294 -6.31 -1.91 -7.89
C GLY A 294 -6.35 -0.85 -9.01
N ALA A 295 -5.35 -0.85 -9.90
CA ALA A 295 -5.33 0.04 -11.08
C ALA A 295 -6.32 -0.37 -12.18
N THR A 296 -6.90 -1.55 -12.09
CA THR A 296 -7.86 -2.11 -13.05
C THR A 296 -8.72 -3.17 -12.35
N SER A 297 -9.38 -4.05 -13.11
CA SER A 297 -10.14 -5.16 -12.53
C SER A 297 -9.23 -6.12 -11.76
N MET A 298 -9.67 -6.57 -10.59
CA MET A 298 -8.94 -7.42 -9.67
C MET A 298 -9.60 -8.80 -9.55
N ASP A 299 -8.82 -9.81 -9.21
CA ASP A 299 -9.32 -11.14 -8.84
C ASP A 299 -9.80 -11.12 -7.38
N PRO A 300 -11.12 -11.30 -7.11
CA PRO A 300 -11.63 -11.19 -5.74
C PRO A 300 -10.98 -12.18 -4.77
N GLY A 301 -10.75 -13.42 -5.20
CA GLY A 301 -10.14 -14.44 -4.35
C GLY A 301 -8.67 -14.15 -4.03
N ALA A 302 -7.92 -13.60 -4.98
CA ALA A 302 -6.55 -13.19 -4.76
C ALA A 302 -6.48 -11.99 -3.79
N CYS A 303 -7.36 -11.00 -3.96
CA CYS A 303 -7.45 -9.85 -3.07
C CYS A 303 -7.82 -10.25 -1.63
N ILE A 304 -8.76 -11.18 -1.45
CA ILE A 304 -9.12 -11.72 -0.13
C ILE A 304 -7.94 -12.46 0.50
N ALA A 305 -7.23 -13.28 -0.29
CA ALA A 305 -6.05 -14.00 0.21
C ALA A 305 -5.00 -13.01 0.73
N ALA A 306 -4.68 -11.97 -0.03
CA ALA A 306 -3.73 -10.94 0.40
C ALA A 306 -4.24 -10.15 1.62
N GLN A 307 -5.51 -9.78 1.68
CA GLN A 307 -6.08 -9.08 2.83
C GLN A 307 -5.97 -9.91 4.12
N LYS A 308 -6.18 -11.23 4.03
CA LYS A 308 -5.98 -12.13 5.17
C LYS A 308 -4.52 -12.16 5.61
N GLU A 309 -3.58 -12.33 4.68
CA GLU A 309 -2.15 -12.33 5.02
C GLU A 309 -1.75 -11.00 5.67
N VAL A 310 -2.17 -9.86 5.11
CA VAL A 310 -1.89 -8.55 5.66
C VAL A 310 -2.38 -8.41 7.10
N PHE A 311 -3.66 -8.63 7.38
CA PHE A 311 -4.29 -8.26 8.65
C PHE A 311 -4.42 -9.39 9.67
N MET A 312 -4.24 -10.65 9.27
CA MET A 312 -4.31 -11.78 10.20
C MET A 312 -2.93 -12.34 10.55
N ASN A 313 -1.91 -12.05 9.73
CA ASN A 313 -0.55 -12.55 9.91
C ASN A 313 0.45 -11.38 10.04
N TYR A 314 0.75 -10.66 8.96
CA TYR A 314 1.84 -9.67 8.96
C TYR A 314 1.56 -8.40 9.76
N TYR A 315 0.30 -8.03 10.00
CA TYR A 315 -0.01 -6.90 10.88
C TYR A 315 0.49 -7.12 12.31
N PHE A 316 0.56 -8.36 12.78
CA PHE A 316 1.03 -8.73 14.12
C PHE A 316 2.50 -9.13 14.17
N ASP A 317 3.18 -9.20 13.04
CA ASP A 317 4.61 -9.45 12.95
C ASP A 317 5.39 -8.17 13.30
N GLU A 318 6.11 -8.19 14.43
CA GLU A 318 6.85 -7.03 14.92
C GLU A 318 8.08 -6.68 14.05
N ASP A 319 8.55 -7.61 13.20
CA ASP A 319 9.60 -7.37 12.22
C ASP A 319 9.10 -6.63 10.97
N VAL A 320 7.80 -6.37 10.86
CA VAL A 320 7.20 -5.52 9.82
C VAL A 320 7.12 -4.09 10.35
N GLU A 321 7.99 -3.20 9.92
CA GLU A 321 8.13 -1.87 10.50
C GLU A 321 7.36 -0.78 9.72
N THR A 322 7.16 -0.97 8.41
CA THR A 322 6.55 0.05 7.55
C THR A 322 5.26 -0.43 6.89
N ILE A 323 4.47 0.54 6.44
CA ILE A 323 3.24 0.26 5.66
C ILE A 323 3.58 -0.45 4.35
N GLY A 324 4.70 -0.08 3.71
CA GLY A 324 5.18 -0.73 2.49
C GLY A 324 5.50 -2.20 2.72
N GLU A 325 6.23 -2.53 3.80
CA GLU A 325 6.53 -3.92 4.16
C GLU A 325 5.28 -4.72 4.45
N LEU A 326 4.32 -4.15 5.18
CA LEU A 326 3.06 -4.81 5.51
C LEU A 326 2.34 -5.28 4.24
N PHE A 327 2.15 -4.38 3.28
CA PHE A 327 1.44 -4.71 2.06
C PHE A 327 2.24 -5.61 1.13
N TYR A 328 3.55 -5.39 1.03
CA TYR A 328 4.43 -6.21 0.22
C TYR A 328 4.49 -7.66 0.71
N LYS A 329 4.81 -7.87 2.00
CA LYS A 329 4.89 -9.22 2.60
C LYS A 329 3.55 -9.95 2.52
N GLY A 330 2.44 -9.27 2.83
CA GLY A 330 1.09 -9.86 2.71
C GLY A 330 0.71 -10.24 1.28
N THR A 331 1.08 -9.42 0.29
CA THR A 331 0.85 -9.73 -1.13
C THR A 331 1.68 -10.93 -1.57
N LEU A 332 2.98 -10.97 -1.25
CA LEU A 332 3.86 -12.10 -1.58
C LEU A 332 3.39 -13.40 -0.93
N ALA A 333 2.98 -13.37 0.34
CA ALA A 333 2.47 -14.55 1.03
C ALA A 333 1.21 -15.10 0.36
N ALA A 334 0.31 -14.23 -0.09
CA ALA A 334 -0.87 -14.65 -0.85
C ALA A 334 -0.49 -15.28 -2.19
N MET A 335 0.50 -14.71 -2.91
CA MET A 335 0.94 -15.22 -4.21
C MET A 335 1.45 -16.66 -4.13
N LYS A 336 2.09 -17.07 -3.02
CA LYS A 336 2.58 -18.44 -2.81
C LYS A 336 1.45 -19.49 -2.90
N ASN A 337 0.20 -19.10 -2.65
CA ASN A 337 -0.98 -19.97 -2.65
C ASN A 337 -1.87 -19.79 -3.88
N LEU A 338 -1.46 -18.97 -4.84
CA LEU A 338 -2.16 -18.71 -6.09
C LEU A 338 -1.47 -19.40 -7.26
N SER A 339 -2.19 -19.59 -8.39
CA SER A 339 -1.52 -19.92 -9.64
C SER A 339 -0.64 -18.73 -10.08
N GLU A 340 0.42 -19.00 -10.83
CA GLU A 340 1.37 -18.01 -11.31
C GLU A 340 0.66 -16.80 -11.97
N ASP A 341 -0.23 -17.03 -12.91
CA ASP A 341 -1.02 -15.98 -13.59
C ASP A 341 -1.87 -15.13 -12.62
N ARG A 342 -2.48 -15.74 -11.58
CA ARG A 342 -3.23 -14.99 -10.57
C ARG A 342 -2.32 -14.19 -9.65
N GLY A 343 -1.17 -14.77 -9.28
CA GLY A 343 -0.15 -14.10 -8.47
C GLY A 343 0.44 -12.90 -9.23
N GLU A 344 0.80 -13.08 -10.50
CA GLU A 344 1.31 -12.01 -11.35
C GLU A 344 0.30 -10.87 -11.47
N ARG A 345 -0.99 -11.16 -11.76
CA ARG A 345 -2.02 -10.14 -11.83
C ARG A 345 -2.22 -9.41 -10.50
N LEU A 346 -2.16 -10.11 -9.37
CA LEU A 346 -2.25 -9.51 -8.06
C LEU A 346 -1.10 -8.52 -7.84
N PHE A 347 0.15 -8.96 -8.04
CA PHE A 347 1.35 -8.15 -7.89
C PHE A 347 1.32 -6.91 -8.77
N ARG A 348 1.12 -7.08 -10.09
CA ARG A 348 1.25 -6.00 -11.06
C ARG A 348 0.14 -4.97 -11.06
N ARG A 349 -1.05 -5.31 -10.57
CA ARG A 349 -2.24 -4.44 -10.61
C ARG A 349 -2.51 -3.68 -9.32
N TRP A 350 -1.85 -4.03 -8.23
CA TRP A 350 -2.10 -3.44 -6.94
C TRP A 350 -1.07 -2.37 -6.58
N HIS A 351 -1.53 -1.12 -6.43
CA HIS A 351 -0.68 0.03 -6.19
C HIS A 351 -0.82 0.52 -4.76
N LEU A 352 0.30 0.88 -4.15
CA LEU A 352 0.35 1.58 -2.88
C LEU A 352 0.43 3.09 -3.12
N PHE A 353 -0.62 3.80 -2.76
CA PHE A 353 -0.66 5.26 -2.72
C PHE A 353 -0.24 5.74 -1.33
N GLY A 354 0.64 6.75 -1.28
CA GLY A 354 1.25 7.29 -0.07
C GLY A 354 2.75 7.09 -0.07
N ASP A 355 3.33 6.89 1.11
CA ASP A 355 4.76 6.71 1.30
C ASP A 355 5.04 5.33 1.92
N CYS A 356 5.68 4.44 1.15
CA CYS A 356 5.97 3.06 1.58
C CYS A 356 6.91 2.98 2.80
N SER A 357 7.69 4.01 3.07
CA SER A 357 8.58 4.08 4.24
C SER A 357 7.91 4.62 5.51
N THR A 358 6.61 4.97 5.44
CA THR A 358 5.86 5.42 6.61
C THR A 358 5.76 4.30 7.65
N PRO A 359 6.12 4.55 8.93
CA PRO A 359 6.06 3.54 9.98
C PRO A 359 4.64 3.03 10.20
N LEU A 360 4.54 1.75 10.47
CA LEU A 360 3.29 1.10 10.83
C LEU A 360 3.05 1.21 12.34
N TRP A 361 2.07 2.02 12.74
CA TRP A 361 1.73 2.13 14.15
C TRP A 361 0.72 1.06 14.57
N ARG A 362 1.14 0.22 15.50
CA ARG A 362 0.32 -0.84 16.10
C ARG A 362 0.02 -0.60 17.57
N LYS A 363 0.89 0.16 18.22
CA LYS A 363 0.80 0.50 19.64
C LYS A 363 0.92 2.01 19.79
N ILE A 364 0.26 2.55 20.79
CA ILE A 364 0.37 3.97 21.13
C ILE A 364 1.84 4.26 21.43
N PRO A 365 2.48 5.21 20.70
CA PRO A 365 3.88 5.52 20.94
C PRO A 365 4.05 6.03 22.38
N ALA A 366 5.12 5.60 23.04
CA ALA A 366 5.51 6.19 24.32
C ALA A 366 5.65 7.71 24.12
N LYS A 367 5.07 8.52 25.00
CA LYS A 367 5.13 9.99 24.88
C LYS A 367 6.59 10.41 24.78
N THR A 368 7.04 10.74 23.59
CA THR A 368 8.32 11.43 23.40
C THR A 368 8.23 12.78 24.09
N SER A 369 9.24 13.15 24.86
CA SER A 369 9.31 14.44 25.53
C SER A 369 9.18 15.55 24.48
N LYS A 370 8.47 16.65 24.80
CA LYS A 370 8.23 17.78 23.88
C LYS A 370 9.53 18.41 23.30
N ASN A 371 10.71 18.00 23.79
CA ASN A 371 12.00 18.53 23.37
C ASN A 371 12.65 17.78 22.17
N GLU A 372 12.05 16.69 21.68
CA GLU A 372 12.58 15.90 20.55
C GLU A 372 11.73 16.03 19.27
N ARG A 373 10.72 16.90 19.27
CA ARG A 373 9.78 17.11 18.14
C ARG A 373 10.24 18.21 17.16
#